data_03122d43847de2bb2f4e09146dabcd30
#
_entry.id   03122d43847de2bb2f4e09146dabcd30
#
_cell.length_a   1.000
_cell.length_b   1.000
_cell.length_c   1.000
_cell.angle_alpha   90.00
_cell.angle_beta   90.00
_cell.angle_gamma   90.00
#
_symmetry.space_group_name_H-M   'P 1'
#
loop_
_entity.id
_entity.type
_entity.pdbx_description
1 polymer ?
#
loop_
_entity_poly.entity_id
_entity_poly.type
_entity_poly.pdbx_seq_one_letter_code
_entity_poly.pdbx_strand_id
1 'polypeptide(L)'
;MLKLTFLKKIYITQFPMKSIFLTLLFIVFFPRTSLPESYIPKDNINGSGLKIPRVVSLKNSLTYMRSGPGKKYPVIFEIRQKGYPLKIIAEFNNWRKVITSDKLTGWIHTQLLSSFRTGIILDTILLKKTPSDKSKAKAKLLPKLIVNIIRCDLKWCKIEIVKEKTYSGWIKKQSIWGGVLK
;
A
#
# COMPACT_ATOMS: atom_id res chain seq x y z
N MET A 1 -58.93 6.55 20.19
CA MET A 1 -57.47 6.46 19.93
C MET A 1 -57.04 7.69 19.21
N LEU A 2 -56.40 8.64 19.94
CA LEU A 2 -56.04 9.97 19.46
C LEU A 2 -54.73 9.98 18.70
N LYS A 3 -54.75 10.49 17.46
CA LYS A 3 -53.54 10.95 16.73
C LYS A 3 -53.24 12.39 17.17
N LEU A 4 -52.07 12.64 17.78
CA LEU A 4 -51.55 13.98 17.99
C LEU A 4 -50.55 14.31 16.89
N THR A 5 -50.94 15.25 16.04
CA THR A 5 -50.09 15.88 15.02
C THR A 5 -49.51 17.15 15.63
N PHE A 6 -48.18 17.18 15.88
CA PHE A 6 -47.49 18.39 16.29
C PHE A 6 -47.01 19.16 15.05
N LEU A 7 -47.72 20.25 14.73
CA LEU A 7 -47.27 21.26 13.78
C LEU A 7 -46.25 22.19 14.46
N LYS A 8 -44.99 22.11 14.06
CA LYS A 8 -43.97 23.05 14.50
C LYS A 8 -44.03 24.30 13.66
N LYS A 9 -44.54 25.39 14.30
CA LYS A 9 -44.69 26.74 13.76
C LYS A 9 -43.27 27.32 13.56
N ILE A 10 -42.84 27.55 12.31
CA ILE A 10 -41.59 28.22 12.00
C ILE A 10 -41.83 29.72 12.08
N TYR A 11 -41.19 30.37 13.03
CA TYR A 11 -41.13 31.83 13.12
C TYR A 11 -40.00 32.31 12.21
N ILE A 12 -40.35 32.95 11.10
CA ILE A 12 -39.42 33.71 10.28
C ILE A 12 -39.30 35.09 10.87
N THR A 13 -38.21 35.36 11.60
CA THR A 13 -37.89 36.73 12.05
C THR A 13 -37.27 37.46 10.87
N GLN A 14 -37.95 38.52 10.41
CA GLN A 14 -37.41 39.47 9.43
C GLN A 14 -36.30 40.29 10.10
N PHE A 15 -35.04 40.05 9.66
CA PHE A 15 -33.92 40.92 10.00
C PHE A 15 -33.93 42.17 9.11
N PRO A 16 -33.78 43.40 9.66
CA PRO A 16 -33.79 44.61 8.85
C PRO A 16 -32.58 44.68 7.95
N MET A 17 -32.83 44.96 6.67
CA MET A 17 -31.91 45.01 5.53
C MET A 17 -30.66 45.91 5.72
N LYS A 18 -30.61 46.75 6.77
CA LYS A 18 -29.45 47.60 7.06
C LYS A 18 -28.24 46.88 7.69
N SER A 19 -28.42 45.67 8.22
CA SER A 19 -27.36 44.91 8.86
C SER A 19 -26.53 44.07 7.88
N ILE A 20 -27.04 43.84 6.67
CA ILE A 20 -26.37 42.95 5.69
C ILE A 20 -25.18 43.65 4.98
N PHE A 21 -25.23 44.99 4.88
CA PHE A 21 -24.14 45.76 4.25
C PHE A 21 -22.88 45.85 5.12
N LEU A 22 -23.00 45.78 6.43
CA LEU A 22 -21.85 45.87 7.35
C LEU A 22 -21.10 44.54 7.46
N THR A 23 -21.81 43.42 7.30
CA THR A 23 -21.18 42.09 7.35
C THR A 23 -20.45 41.71 6.06
N LEU A 24 -20.88 42.26 4.93
CA LEU A 24 -20.20 42.00 3.63
C LEU A 24 -18.86 42.72 3.51
N LEU A 25 -18.65 43.83 4.20
CA LEU A 25 -17.40 44.59 4.21
C LEU A 25 -16.30 43.89 5.06
N PHE A 26 -16.69 43.02 6.02
CA PHE A 26 -15.72 42.31 6.87
C PHE A 26 -15.15 41.04 6.22
N ILE A 27 -15.83 40.50 5.21
CA ILE A 27 -15.40 39.25 4.54
C ILE A 27 -14.25 39.50 3.55
N VAL A 28 -14.08 40.72 3.07
CA VAL A 28 -13.03 41.07 2.10
C VAL A 28 -11.65 41.24 2.70
N PHE A 29 -11.56 41.40 4.04
CA PHE A 29 -10.31 41.70 4.73
C PHE A 29 -9.69 40.51 5.52
N PHE A 30 -10.24 39.30 5.40
CA PHE A 30 -9.49 38.14 5.92
C PHE A 30 -8.36 37.83 4.95
N PRO A 31 -7.10 37.96 5.41
CA PRO A 31 -6.00 37.48 4.61
C PRO A 31 -6.26 35.99 4.34
N ARG A 32 -6.28 35.62 3.07
CA ARG A 32 -6.25 34.22 2.68
C ARG A 32 -5.00 33.67 3.28
N THR A 33 -5.09 33.02 4.44
CA THR A 33 -4.03 32.16 4.94
C THR A 33 -3.88 31.07 3.89
N SER A 34 -2.89 31.21 3.03
CA SER A 34 -2.45 30.11 2.19
C SER A 34 -2.13 28.96 3.13
N LEU A 35 -2.90 27.88 3.03
CA LEU A 35 -2.52 26.63 3.70
C LEU A 35 -1.07 26.36 3.30
N PRO A 36 -0.19 26.03 4.25
CA PRO A 36 1.19 25.71 3.91
C PRO A 36 1.11 24.58 2.87
N GLU A 37 1.68 24.87 1.70
CA GLU A 37 1.91 23.87 0.66
C GLU A 37 2.49 22.64 1.35
N SER A 38 1.77 21.52 1.28
CA SER A 38 2.18 20.32 1.97
C SER A 38 3.61 20.01 1.53
N TYR A 39 4.58 20.15 2.45
CA TYR A 39 5.96 19.78 2.22
C TYR A 39 5.96 18.29 1.83
N ILE A 40 6.06 18.02 0.54
CA ILE A 40 6.35 16.69 0.03
C ILE A 40 7.84 16.50 0.22
N PRO A 41 8.27 15.70 1.22
CA PRO A 41 9.69 15.43 1.40
C PRO A 41 10.23 14.91 0.07
N LYS A 42 11.40 15.38 -0.36
CA LYS A 42 12.12 14.76 -1.47
C LYS A 42 12.40 13.31 -1.08
N ASP A 43 11.50 12.40 -1.48
CA ASP A 43 11.52 10.99 -1.10
C ASP A 43 12.74 10.22 -1.65
N ASN A 44 13.60 10.90 -2.43
CA ASN A 44 14.76 10.32 -3.09
C ASN A 44 16.00 11.21 -2.94
N ILE A 45 16.62 11.19 -1.76
CA ILE A 45 17.90 11.83 -1.54
C ILE A 45 19.02 10.81 -1.78
N ASN A 46 19.86 11.05 -2.79
CA ASN A 46 20.96 10.15 -3.20
C ASN A 46 20.46 8.69 -3.39
N GLY A 47 19.29 8.53 -4.00
CA GLY A 47 18.66 7.24 -4.23
C GLY A 47 19.31 6.47 -5.38
N SER A 48 18.71 5.33 -5.73
CA SER A 48 19.19 4.45 -6.80
C SER A 48 18.91 4.95 -8.22
N GLY A 49 18.16 6.04 -8.38
CA GLY A 49 17.65 6.51 -9.69
C GLY A 49 16.53 5.63 -10.29
N LEU A 50 16.20 4.52 -9.64
CA LEU A 50 15.15 3.62 -10.12
C LEU A 50 13.76 4.18 -9.76
N LYS A 51 12.79 3.93 -10.65
CA LYS A 51 11.40 4.35 -10.44
C LYS A 51 10.83 3.78 -9.13
N ILE A 52 10.15 4.59 -8.37
CA ILE A 52 9.34 4.23 -7.22
C ILE A 52 7.87 4.58 -7.47
N PRO A 53 6.90 3.83 -6.90
CA PRO A 53 7.10 2.64 -6.09
C PRO A 53 7.59 1.44 -6.90
N ARG A 54 8.39 0.55 -6.30
CA ARG A 54 8.78 -0.72 -6.90
C ARG A 54 8.81 -1.84 -5.88
N VAL A 55 8.72 -3.09 -6.36
CA VAL A 55 8.72 -4.26 -5.50
C VAL A 55 10.10 -4.89 -5.46
N VAL A 56 10.49 -5.33 -4.27
CA VAL A 56 11.71 -6.08 -3.95
C VAL A 56 11.36 -7.21 -2.99
N SER A 57 12.30 -8.10 -2.73
CA SER A 57 12.14 -9.16 -1.72
C SER A 57 13.29 -9.16 -0.71
N LEU A 58 13.09 -9.78 0.44
CA LEU A 58 14.14 -9.98 1.43
C LEU A 58 15.12 -11.08 1.00
N LYS A 59 16.43 -10.82 1.11
CA LYS A 59 17.48 -11.82 0.88
C LYS A 59 17.56 -12.85 2.00
N ASN A 60 17.41 -12.41 3.24
CA ASN A 60 17.68 -13.19 4.45
C ASN A 60 16.39 -13.69 5.10
N SER A 61 16.49 -14.73 5.87
CA SER A 61 15.39 -15.26 6.69
C SER A 61 15.05 -14.36 7.88
N LEU A 62 16.00 -13.52 8.33
CA LEU A 62 15.81 -12.54 9.40
C LEU A 62 16.25 -11.17 8.90
N THR A 63 15.38 -10.19 9.01
CA THR A 63 15.63 -8.79 8.64
C THR A 63 14.96 -7.84 9.62
N TYR A 64 15.73 -6.86 10.09
CA TYR A 64 15.23 -5.79 10.96
C TYR A 64 14.78 -4.59 10.13
N MET A 65 13.58 -4.09 10.42
CA MET A 65 13.04 -2.86 9.87
C MET A 65 13.13 -1.77 10.94
N ARG A 66 13.67 -0.59 10.57
CA ARG A 66 13.96 0.51 11.48
C ARG A 66 13.03 1.69 11.28
N SER A 67 12.92 2.55 12.29
CA SER A 67 12.09 3.76 12.21
C SER A 67 12.65 4.83 11.28
N GLY A 68 13.97 4.81 10.98
CA GLY A 68 14.64 5.79 10.13
C GLY A 68 15.80 5.19 9.30
N PRO A 69 16.35 5.99 8.36
CA PRO A 69 17.36 5.54 7.40
C PRO A 69 18.77 5.54 8.01
N GLY A 70 19.05 4.61 8.92
CA GLY A 70 20.35 4.46 9.54
C GLY A 70 20.38 3.44 10.67
N LYS A 71 21.58 2.91 10.99
CA LYS A 71 21.77 1.96 12.09
C LYS A 71 21.45 2.56 13.47
N LYS A 72 21.57 3.88 13.62
CA LYS A 72 21.25 4.62 14.86
C LYS A 72 19.76 4.62 15.21
N TYR A 73 18.89 4.40 14.23
CA TYR A 73 17.44 4.37 14.45
C TYR A 73 17.01 3.04 15.05
N PRO A 74 16.05 3.05 15.99
CA PRO A 74 15.58 1.83 16.64
C PRO A 74 14.94 0.85 15.65
N VAL A 75 15.05 -0.43 15.96
CA VAL A 75 14.32 -1.49 15.27
C VAL A 75 12.86 -1.43 15.73
N ILE A 76 11.94 -1.39 14.77
CA ILE A 76 10.49 -1.32 15.03
C ILE A 76 9.78 -2.62 14.65
N PHE A 77 10.34 -3.39 13.71
CA PHE A 77 9.79 -4.68 13.28
C PHE A 77 10.92 -5.65 12.94
N GLU A 78 10.61 -6.92 13.11
CA GLU A 78 11.45 -8.05 12.73
C GLU A 78 10.67 -8.93 11.75
N ILE A 79 11.25 -9.17 10.56
CA ILE A 79 10.65 -10.02 9.54
C ILE A 79 11.46 -11.30 9.44
N ARG A 80 10.85 -12.43 9.83
CA ARG A 80 11.49 -13.77 9.88
C ARG A 80 11.12 -14.62 8.66
N GLN A 81 11.28 -14.06 7.44
CA GLN A 81 10.92 -14.81 6.24
C GLN A 81 11.74 -14.40 5.02
N LYS A 82 12.60 -15.31 4.51
CA LYS A 82 13.30 -15.10 3.25
C LYS A 82 12.31 -14.97 2.10
N GLY A 83 12.62 -14.07 1.16
CA GLY A 83 11.77 -13.82 -0.01
C GLY A 83 10.51 -13.01 0.31
N TYR A 84 10.33 -12.50 1.55
CA TYR A 84 9.17 -11.67 1.86
C TYR A 84 9.14 -10.44 0.93
N PRO A 85 8.05 -10.22 0.16
CA PRO A 85 7.95 -9.09 -0.75
C PRO A 85 7.73 -7.79 0.02
N LEU A 86 8.31 -6.73 -0.50
CA LEU A 86 8.22 -5.38 0.05
C LEU A 86 8.05 -4.38 -1.10
N LYS A 87 7.31 -3.30 -0.88
CA LYS A 87 7.21 -2.20 -1.82
C LYS A 87 8.06 -1.03 -1.33
N ILE A 88 9.06 -0.63 -2.10
CA ILE A 88 9.85 0.59 -1.83
C ILE A 88 8.98 1.79 -2.20
N ILE A 89 8.88 2.74 -1.26
CA ILE A 89 8.09 3.97 -1.39
C ILE A 89 8.94 5.24 -1.26
N ALA A 90 10.16 5.14 -0.71
CA ALA A 90 11.14 6.23 -0.66
C ALA A 90 12.56 5.68 -0.56
N GLU A 91 13.56 6.51 -0.86
CA GLU A 91 14.97 6.18 -0.80
C GLU A 91 15.79 7.27 -0.12
N PHE A 92 16.76 6.86 0.68
CA PHE A 92 17.74 7.76 1.29
C PHE A 92 19.10 7.05 1.34
N ASN A 93 20.08 7.49 0.57
CA ASN A 93 21.38 6.82 0.44
C ASN A 93 21.21 5.30 0.22
N ASN A 94 21.77 4.48 1.10
CA ASN A 94 21.67 3.02 1.07
C ASN A 94 20.45 2.47 1.82
N TRP A 95 19.48 3.31 2.17
CA TRP A 95 18.27 2.89 2.89
C TRP A 95 17.03 3.01 2.00
N ARG A 96 16.11 2.09 2.18
CA ARG A 96 14.83 2.05 1.44
C ARG A 96 13.69 2.08 2.44
N LYS A 97 12.82 3.06 2.33
CA LYS A 97 11.54 3.06 3.04
C LYS A 97 10.63 2.09 2.34
N VAL A 98 10.16 1.10 3.07
CA VAL A 98 9.37 0.01 2.52
C VAL A 98 8.01 -0.06 3.20
N ILE A 99 7.02 -0.63 2.49
CA ILE A 99 5.72 -1.01 3.04
C ILE A 99 5.49 -2.50 2.83
N THR A 100 4.95 -3.16 3.84
CA THR A 100 4.57 -4.58 3.83
C THR A 100 3.15 -4.79 3.30
N SER A 101 2.73 -6.05 3.12
CA SER A 101 1.33 -6.41 2.80
C SER A 101 0.34 -5.91 3.86
N ASP A 102 0.76 -5.90 5.11
CA ASP A 102 -0.05 -5.48 6.27
C ASP A 102 0.05 -3.96 6.54
N LYS A 103 0.55 -3.19 5.55
CA LYS A 103 0.71 -1.73 5.58
C LYS A 103 1.70 -1.21 6.63
N LEU A 104 2.52 -2.06 7.24
CA LEU A 104 3.61 -1.61 8.12
C LEU A 104 4.68 -0.93 7.28
N THR A 105 5.24 0.18 7.79
CA THR A 105 6.28 0.95 7.11
C THR A 105 7.54 1.07 7.95
N GLY A 106 8.68 1.12 7.31
CA GLY A 106 9.98 1.33 7.95
C GLY A 106 11.12 1.30 6.96
N TRP A 107 12.35 1.35 7.46
CA TRP A 107 13.56 1.45 6.67
C TRP A 107 14.39 0.18 6.73
N ILE A 108 14.84 -0.27 5.57
CA ILE A 108 15.71 -1.46 5.41
C ILE A 108 16.91 -1.06 4.55
N HIS A 109 18.10 -1.57 4.91
CA HIS A 109 19.32 -1.35 4.14
C HIS A 109 19.28 -2.15 2.82
N THR A 110 19.78 -1.56 1.73
CA THR A 110 19.73 -2.15 0.37
C THR A 110 20.38 -3.53 0.29
N GLN A 111 21.44 -3.79 1.03
CA GLN A 111 22.12 -5.09 1.05
C GLN A 111 21.23 -6.25 1.47
N LEU A 112 20.16 -5.98 2.23
CA LEU A 112 19.19 -6.97 2.70
C LEU A 112 18.05 -7.21 1.68
N LEU A 113 18.04 -6.46 0.58
CA LEU A 113 17.01 -6.49 -0.45
C LEU A 113 17.52 -7.17 -1.73
N SER A 114 16.61 -7.81 -2.43
CA SER A 114 16.81 -8.48 -3.71
C SER A 114 15.78 -7.99 -4.73
N SER A 115 16.18 -7.89 -5.99
CA SER A 115 15.28 -7.62 -7.12
C SER A 115 14.44 -8.85 -7.53
N PHE A 116 14.65 -10.01 -6.91
CA PHE A 116 13.89 -11.20 -7.20
C PHE A 116 12.40 -11.00 -6.91
N ARG A 117 11.55 -11.35 -7.86
CA ARG A 117 10.11 -11.09 -7.79
C ARG A 117 9.39 -12.18 -7.01
N THR A 118 8.92 -11.82 -5.83
CA THR A 118 8.05 -12.67 -5.02
C THR A 118 6.72 -12.00 -4.74
N GLY A 119 5.74 -12.77 -4.29
CA GLY A 119 4.46 -12.25 -3.85
C GLY A 119 3.87 -13.10 -2.73
N ILE A 120 2.94 -12.53 -1.99
CA ILE A 120 2.17 -13.18 -0.92
C ILE A 120 0.78 -13.47 -1.43
N ILE A 121 0.33 -14.70 -1.25
CA ILE A 121 -1.06 -15.09 -1.52
C ILE A 121 -1.96 -14.42 -0.48
N LEU A 122 -2.95 -13.66 -0.94
CA LEU A 122 -3.87 -12.90 -0.08
C LEU A 122 -4.99 -13.78 0.47
N ASP A 123 -5.57 -14.62 -0.38
CA ASP A 123 -6.72 -15.45 -0.06
C ASP A 123 -6.50 -16.89 -0.51
N THR A 124 -7.32 -17.81 -0.01
CA THR A 124 -7.31 -19.19 -0.52
C THR A 124 -7.64 -19.21 -2.00
N ILE A 125 -6.73 -19.72 -2.84
CA ILE A 125 -6.89 -19.73 -4.30
C ILE A 125 -6.41 -21.05 -4.91
N LEU A 126 -6.96 -21.39 -6.08
CA LEU A 126 -6.54 -22.56 -6.84
C LEU A 126 -5.42 -22.20 -7.82
N LEU A 127 -4.33 -22.96 -7.77
CA LEU A 127 -3.27 -22.94 -8.77
C LEU A 127 -3.76 -23.67 -10.02
N LYS A 128 -3.91 -22.95 -11.12
CA LYS A 128 -4.44 -23.45 -12.38
C LYS A 128 -3.33 -23.92 -13.34
N LYS A 129 -3.65 -24.91 -14.21
CA LYS A 129 -2.71 -25.37 -15.23
C LYS A 129 -2.46 -24.31 -16.32
N THR A 130 -3.50 -23.58 -16.71
CA THR A 130 -3.49 -22.51 -17.73
C THR A 130 -4.17 -21.24 -17.18
N PRO A 131 -3.97 -20.06 -17.78
CA PRO A 131 -4.57 -18.80 -17.34
C PRO A 131 -6.05 -18.70 -17.74
N SER A 132 -6.87 -19.58 -17.18
CA SER A 132 -8.31 -19.65 -17.44
C SER A 132 -9.08 -20.14 -16.21
N ASP A 133 -10.25 -19.57 -15.95
CA ASP A 133 -11.13 -19.99 -14.85
C ASP A 133 -11.60 -21.43 -15.02
N LYS A 134 -11.79 -21.89 -16.27
CA LYS A 134 -12.20 -23.26 -16.61
C LYS A 134 -11.04 -24.27 -16.53
N SER A 135 -9.80 -23.80 -16.35
CA SER A 135 -8.62 -24.67 -16.32
C SER A 135 -8.61 -25.58 -15.09
N LYS A 136 -8.10 -26.80 -15.25
CA LYS A 136 -7.92 -27.78 -14.17
C LYS A 136 -7.04 -27.19 -13.06
N ALA A 137 -7.48 -27.36 -11.81
CA ALA A 137 -6.68 -27.00 -10.64
C ALA A 137 -5.56 -28.04 -10.42
N LYS A 138 -4.37 -27.57 -10.10
CA LYS A 138 -3.21 -28.40 -9.74
C LYS A 138 -3.01 -28.49 -8.23
N ALA A 139 -3.32 -27.40 -7.51
CA ALA A 139 -3.19 -27.31 -6.06
C ALA A 139 -4.11 -26.22 -5.50
N LYS A 140 -4.36 -26.28 -4.20
CA LYS A 140 -4.98 -25.22 -3.40
C LYS A 140 -3.87 -24.49 -2.65
N LEU A 141 -3.80 -23.18 -2.80
CA LEU A 141 -2.83 -22.30 -2.11
C LEU A 141 -3.52 -21.60 -0.97
N LEU A 142 -2.84 -21.51 0.18
CA LEU A 142 -3.35 -20.87 1.37
C LEU A 142 -2.83 -19.43 1.48
N PRO A 143 -3.52 -18.55 2.21
CA PRO A 143 -3.05 -17.19 2.48
C PRO A 143 -1.67 -17.18 3.16
N LYS A 144 -0.95 -16.08 2.98
CA LYS A 144 0.41 -15.85 3.51
C LYS A 144 1.51 -16.73 2.89
N LEU A 145 1.18 -17.63 1.95
CA LEU A 145 2.21 -18.35 1.20
C LEU A 145 2.99 -17.38 0.32
N ILE A 146 4.32 -17.42 0.43
CA ILE A 146 5.22 -16.70 -0.49
C ILE A 146 5.46 -17.56 -1.72
N VAL A 147 5.36 -16.94 -2.88
CA VAL A 147 5.54 -17.57 -4.18
C VAL A 147 6.46 -16.74 -5.06
N ASN A 148 7.21 -17.39 -5.92
CA ASN A 148 8.02 -16.74 -6.95
C ASN A 148 7.12 -16.34 -8.12
N ILE A 149 7.27 -15.12 -8.63
CA ILE A 149 6.52 -14.62 -9.77
C ILE A 149 7.40 -14.68 -11.01
N ILE A 150 7.03 -15.54 -11.96
CA ILE A 150 7.75 -15.71 -13.22
C ILE A 150 7.35 -14.60 -14.18
N ARG A 151 6.05 -14.44 -14.41
CA ARG A 151 5.48 -13.38 -15.27
C ARG A 151 4.02 -13.12 -14.91
N CYS A 152 3.55 -11.93 -15.20
CA CYS A 152 2.13 -11.58 -15.13
C CYS A 152 1.68 -10.90 -16.41
N ASP A 153 0.44 -11.15 -16.78
CA ASP A 153 -0.31 -10.40 -17.77
C ASP A 153 -1.37 -9.49 -17.06
N LEU A 154 -2.39 -9.06 -17.79
CA LEU A 154 -3.44 -8.19 -17.26
C LEU A 154 -4.23 -8.84 -16.12
N LYS A 155 -4.53 -10.13 -16.20
CA LYS A 155 -5.44 -10.85 -15.29
C LYS A 155 -4.77 -11.96 -14.49
N TRP A 156 -3.71 -12.58 -15.02
CA TRP A 156 -3.09 -13.79 -14.48
C TRP A 156 -1.61 -13.61 -14.21
N CYS A 157 -1.10 -14.31 -13.20
CA CYS A 157 0.33 -14.45 -12.94
C CYS A 157 0.73 -15.92 -12.99
N LYS A 158 1.78 -16.21 -13.75
CA LYS A 158 2.49 -17.50 -13.67
C LYS A 158 3.41 -17.45 -12.47
N ILE A 159 3.23 -18.39 -11.56
CA ILE A 159 3.99 -18.47 -10.32
C ILE A 159 4.70 -19.82 -10.20
N GLU A 160 5.66 -19.83 -9.31
CA GLU A 160 6.40 -21.01 -8.90
C GLU A 160 6.54 -21.06 -7.40
N ILE A 161 6.42 -22.26 -6.83
CA ILE A 161 6.58 -22.57 -5.42
C ILE A 161 7.69 -23.60 -5.32
N VAL A 162 8.83 -23.19 -4.73
CA VAL A 162 9.98 -24.07 -4.51
C VAL A 162 9.91 -24.61 -3.09
N LYS A 163 9.70 -25.92 -2.96
CA LYS A 163 9.82 -26.71 -1.76
C LYS A 163 10.68 -27.93 -2.07
N GLU A 164 10.40 -29.09 -1.52
CA GLU A 164 11.00 -30.36 -1.92
C GLU A 164 10.77 -30.67 -3.41
N LYS A 165 9.59 -30.31 -3.93
CA LYS A 165 9.24 -30.33 -5.35
C LYS A 165 8.81 -28.93 -5.79
N THR A 166 9.14 -28.60 -7.03
CA THR A 166 8.74 -27.34 -7.65
C THR A 166 7.35 -27.46 -8.26
N TYR A 167 6.43 -26.61 -7.81
CA TYR A 167 5.09 -26.51 -8.37
C TYR A 167 4.96 -25.21 -9.15
N SER A 168 4.54 -25.27 -10.40
CA SER A 168 4.26 -24.07 -11.19
C SER A 168 2.85 -24.09 -11.76
N GLY A 169 2.29 -22.90 -11.95
CA GLY A 169 0.94 -22.72 -12.51
C GLY A 169 0.52 -21.26 -12.53
N TRP A 170 -0.76 -21.04 -12.69
CA TRP A 170 -1.35 -19.74 -12.89
C TRP A 170 -2.34 -19.41 -11.77
N ILE A 171 -2.30 -18.16 -11.29
CA ILE A 171 -3.24 -17.60 -10.33
C ILE A 171 -3.75 -16.26 -10.82
N LYS A 172 -4.90 -15.81 -10.31
CA LYS A 172 -5.40 -14.45 -10.60
C LYS A 172 -4.47 -13.40 -9.98
N LYS A 173 -4.14 -12.37 -10.75
CA LYS A 173 -3.26 -11.27 -10.33
C LYS A 173 -3.77 -10.55 -9.08
N GLN A 174 -5.08 -10.41 -8.93
CA GLN A 174 -5.70 -9.77 -7.76
C GLN A 174 -5.50 -10.53 -6.44
N SER A 175 -5.22 -11.83 -6.50
CA SER A 175 -5.04 -12.69 -5.31
C SER A 175 -3.61 -12.72 -4.78
N ILE A 176 -2.73 -11.89 -5.34
CA ILE A 176 -1.34 -11.80 -4.92
C ILE A 176 -0.94 -10.35 -4.61
N TRP A 177 -0.25 -10.15 -3.52
CA TRP A 177 0.39 -8.89 -3.17
C TRP A 177 1.90 -8.96 -3.43
N GLY A 178 2.48 -7.89 -3.94
CA GLY A 178 3.90 -7.84 -4.32
C GLY A 178 4.13 -8.22 -5.76
N GLY A 179 5.38 -8.19 -6.22
CA GLY A 179 5.83 -8.63 -7.55
C GLY A 179 5.28 -7.90 -8.77
N VAL A 180 4.14 -7.25 -8.66
CA VAL A 180 3.49 -6.50 -9.74
C VAL A 180 2.96 -5.19 -9.20
N LEU A 181 3.46 -4.08 -9.73
CA LEU A 181 2.80 -2.79 -9.56
C LEU A 181 1.59 -2.73 -10.50
N LYS A 182 0.48 -2.24 -9.98
CA LYS A 182 -0.68 -1.91 -10.81
C LYS A 182 -0.35 -0.74 -11.71
#